data_d36c742c32e00c440efdced946dc76f8
#
_entry.id   d36c742c32e00c440efdced946dc76f8
#
_cell.length_a   1.000
_cell.length_b   1.000
_cell.length_c   1.000
_cell.angle_alpha   90.00
_cell.angle_beta   90.00
_cell.angle_gamma   90.00
#
_symmetry.space_group_name_H-M   'P 1'
#
loop_
_entity.id
_entity.type
_entity.pdbx_description
1 polymer ?
#
loop_
_entity_poly.entity_id
_entity_poly.type
_entity_poly.pdbx_seq_one_letter_code
_entity_poly.pdbx_strand_id
1 'polypeptide(L)'
;MRILALRPVLYILIVLCGIIGPFAFKLRTNGIFACPADGYAGKHYLAYCHVKGYGDYDHSAFWFGLEPDIERYATEAEVLFLGSSRMQFAFSSQATDEWFSSPPVRYYLLGFSSTENITFTAPLLAKLRPRAKVFIINIDRFFEDEESDVGKAILRESDVLARSKEKRFWQVLHEPACTTLPMLCGNSVSFFRTRETGAWQLKGFRLWEGAKAVADAPPSDTDRWTHYAALGEQFISQLPINRHCVLLTIAPNNATKKAEAAAIASALNLDLLVPPLKGLQTFDGSHLDRPSAERWSQAFLEMAEPRIRECLGETGASSRPMDELSHS
;
A
#
# COMPACT_ATOMS: atom_id res chain seq x y z
N MET A 1 -63.72 4.72 -13.00
CA MET A 1 -62.91 5.57 -12.11
C MET A 1 -61.46 5.07 -11.81
N ARG A 2 -61.10 3.79 -11.99
CA ARG A 2 -59.73 3.28 -11.71
C ARG A 2 -58.65 3.71 -12.70
N ILE A 3 -58.99 4.02 -13.94
CA ILE A 3 -58.00 4.38 -15.00
C ILE A 3 -57.47 5.83 -14.83
N LEU A 4 -58.20 6.72 -14.21
CA LEU A 4 -57.77 8.10 -13.97
C LEU A 4 -56.75 8.23 -12.81
N ALA A 5 -56.76 7.29 -11.85
CA ALA A 5 -55.78 7.27 -10.75
C ALA A 5 -54.44 6.69 -11.14
N LEU A 6 -54.35 5.84 -12.18
CA LEU A 6 -53.11 5.26 -12.69
C LEU A 6 -52.25 6.27 -13.47
N ARG A 7 -52.86 7.33 -14.06
CA ARG A 7 -52.14 8.34 -14.86
C ARG A 7 -51.11 9.13 -14.03
N PRO A 8 -51.44 9.71 -12.87
CA PRO A 8 -50.48 10.47 -12.09
C PRO A 8 -49.35 9.57 -11.53
N VAL A 9 -49.65 8.35 -11.13
CA VAL A 9 -48.62 7.40 -10.66
C VAL A 9 -47.67 7.02 -11.79
N LEU A 10 -48.18 6.73 -12.98
CA LEU A 10 -47.38 6.41 -14.15
C LEU A 10 -46.50 7.61 -14.56
N TYR A 11 -47.06 8.81 -14.52
CA TYR A 11 -46.34 10.04 -14.81
C TYR A 11 -45.21 10.31 -13.81
N ILE A 12 -45.48 10.13 -12.50
CA ILE A 12 -44.48 10.24 -11.44
C ILE A 12 -43.38 9.20 -11.65
N LEU A 13 -43.72 7.93 -11.94
CA LEU A 13 -42.73 6.88 -12.23
C LEU A 13 -41.85 7.21 -13.44
N ILE A 14 -42.43 7.71 -14.53
CA ILE A 14 -41.71 8.13 -15.73
C ILE A 14 -40.74 9.27 -15.42
N VAL A 15 -41.20 10.27 -14.67
CA VAL A 15 -40.38 11.42 -14.25
C VAL A 15 -39.24 10.96 -13.31
N LEU A 16 -39.57 10.11 -12.33
CA LEU A 16 -38.58 9.55 -11.42
C LEU A 16 -37.54 8.70 -12.17
N CYS A 17 -37.97 7.81 -13.06
CA CYS A 17 -37.03 7.01 -13.86
C CYS A 17 -36.22 7.85 -14.84
N GLY A 18 -36.81 8.87 -15.44
CA GLY A 18 -36.17 9.78 -16.39
C GLY A 18 -35.14 10.73 -15.76
N ILE A 19 -35.30 11.06 -14.47
CA ILE A 19 -34.37 11.95 -13.75
C ILE A 19 -33.43 11.15 -12.88
N ILE A 20 -33.95 10.24 -12.08
CA ILE A 20 -33.15 9.47 -11.10
C ILE A 20 -32.22 8.47 -11.80
N GLY A 21 -32.69 7.82 -12.87
CA GLY A 21 -31.90 6.84 -13.60
C GLY A 21 -30.58 7.42 -14.18
N PRO A 22 -30.65 8.47 -15.01
CA PRO A 22 -29.45 9.14 -15.55
C PRO A 22 -28.58 9.74 -14.44
N PHE A 23 -29.17 10.29 -13.39
CA PHE A 23 -28.43 10.85 -12.27
C PHE A 23 -27.68 9.77 -11.48
N ALA A 24 -28.34 8.66 -11.14
CA ALA A 24 -27.69 7.52 -10.48
C ALA A 24 -26.60 6.90 -11.35
N PHE A 25 -26.85 6.79 -12.67
CA PHE A 25 -25.85 6.32 -13.61
C PHE A 25 -24.61 7.24 -13.63
N LYS A 26 -24.82 8.55 -13.67
CA LYS A 26 -23.74 9.55 -13.65
C LYS A 26 -22.95 9.49 -12.33
N LEU A 27 -23.61 9.30 -11.19
CA LEU A 27 -22.94 9.10 -9.91
C LEU A 27 -22.06 7.84 -9.93
N ARG A 28 -22.60 6.69 -10.39
CA ARG A 28 -21.86 5.42 -10.46
C ARG A 28 -20.65 5.42 -11.38
N THR A 29 -20.54 6.35 -12.28
CA THR A 29 -19.46 6.41 -13.27
C THR A 29 -18.43 7.50 -13.02
N ASN A 30 -18.69 8.40 -12.07
CA ASN A 30 -17.82 9.53 -11.79
C ASN A 30 -17.65 9.78 -10.30
N GLY A 31 -16.47 10.26 -9.94
CA GLY A 31 -16.16 10.58 -8.56
C GLY A 31 -16.19 9.37 -7.62
N ILE A 32 -16.36 9.64 -6.34
CA ILE A 32 -16.27 8.60 -5.30
C ILE A 32 -17.36 7.51 -5.41
N PHE A 33 -18.54 7.85 -5.92
CA PHE A 33 -19.63 6.88 -6.06
C PHE A 33 -19.40 5.84 -7.17
N ALA A 34 -18.38 6.02 -8.00
CA ALA A 34 -17.92 4.96 -8.90
C ALA A 34 -17.08 3.88 -8.19
N CYS A 35 -16.67 4.12 -6.95
CA CYS A 35 -15.87 3.21 -6.14
C CYS A 35 -16.76 2.26 -5.33
N PRO A 36 -16.29 1.05 -4.99
CA PRO A 36 -17.01 0.15 -4.09
C PRO A 36 -17.00 0.69 -2.66
N ALA A 37 -17.98 0.28 -1.84
CA ALA A 37 -18.02 0.64 -0.41
C ALA A 37 -17.74 -0.54 0.53
N ASP A 38 -17.63 -1.76 0.01
CA ASP A 38 -17.40 -2.98 0.79
C ASP A 38 -15.97 -3.09 1.36
N GLY A 39 -15.12 -2.10 1.08
CA GLY A 39 -13.78 -2.00 1.62
C GLY A 39 -13.64 -1.18 2.91
N TYR A 40 -14.68 -0.46 3.35
CA TYR A 40 -14.60 0.37 4.58
C TYR A 40 -14.64 -0.42 5.89
N ALA A 41 -14.78 -1.75 5.85
CA ALA A 41 -14.97 -2.59 7.04
C ALA A 41 -14.14 -2.10 8.25
N GLY A 42 -14.81 -1.43 9.19
CA GLY A 42 -14.34 -1.01 10.50
C GLY A 42 -13.23 0.04 10.53
N LYS A 43 -12.02 -0.31 10.14
CA LYS A 43 -10.81 0.52 10.37
C LYS A 43 -10.12 1.00 9.08
N HIS A 44 -10.78 0.85 7.94
CA HIS A 44 -10.21 1.22 6.65
C HIS A 44 -10.68 2.60 6.17
N TYR A 45 -9.94 3.18 5.26
CA TYR A 45 -10.37 4.33 4.46
C TYR A 45 -10.01 4.10 2.99
N LEU A 46 -10.71 4.79 2.10
CA LEU A 46 -10.48 4.69 0.66
C LEU A 46 -9.22 5.50 0.27
N ALA A 47 -8.11 4.80 0.13
CA ALA A 47 -6.80 5.38 -0.18
C ALA A 47 -6.69 5.82 -1.65
N TYR A 48 -7.23 5.00 -2.56
CA TYR A 48 -7.20 5.24 -4.00
C TYR A 48 -8.43 4.65 -4.68
N CYS A 49 -8.91 5.33 -5.71
CA CYS A 49 -9.92 4.78 -6.61
C CYS A 49 -9.64 5.21 -8.06
N HIS A 50 -9.61 4.24 -8.97
CA HIS A 50 -9.30 4.47 -10.37
C HIS A 50 -10.48 5.09 -11.14
N VAL A 51 -10.82 6.32 -10.80
CA VAL A 51 -11.91 7.07 -11.44
C VAL A 51 -11.56 8.54 -11.60
N LYS A 52 -12.13 9.16 -12.64
CA LYS A 52 -12.01 10.59 -12.82
C LYS A 52 -12.66 11.34 -11.64
N GLY A 53 -11.96 12.30 -11.09
CA GLY A 53 -12.46 13.15 -10.00
C GLY A 53 -12.20 12.62 -8.58
N TYR A 54 -11.63 11.41 -8.44
CA TYR A 54 -11.15 10.93 -7.13
C TYR A 54 -9.63 10.65 -7.13
N GLY A 55 -9.17 9.58 -7.80
CA GLY A 55 -7.75 9.22 -7.90
C GLY A 55 -7.11 8.87 -6.56
N ASP A 56 -5.91 9.42 -6.32
CA ASP A 56 -5.17 9.24 -5.08
C ASP A 56 -5.68 10.18 -3.98
N TYR A 57 -5.81 9.64 -2.78
CA TYR A 57 -6.10 10.38 -1.56
C TYR A 57 -5.06 10.07 -0.46
N ASP A 58 -4.40 8.94 -0.57
CA ASP A 58 -3.54 8.36 0.45
C ASP A 58 -2.36 9.26 0.84
N HIS A 59 -1.65 9.80 -0.14
CA HIS A 59 -0.56 10.75 0.10
C HIS A 59 -1.04 11.97 0.89
N SER A 60 -2.19 12.53 0.50
CA SER A 60 -2.79 13.68 1.17
C SER A 60 -3.25 13.35 2.59
N ALA A 61 -3.78 12.13 2.80
CA ALA A 61 -4.22 11.68 4.12
C ALA A 61 -3.08 11.73 5.12
N PHE A 62 -1.89 11.26 4.74
CA PHE A 62 -0.69 11.33 5.57
C PHE A 62 -0.11 12.73 5.66
N TRP A 63 0.04 13.41 4.53
CA TRP A 63 0.69 14.71 4.51
C TRP A 63 -0.06 15.77 5.32
N PHE A 64 -1.39 15.74 5.27
CA PHE A 64 -2.24 16.71 5.95
C PHE A 64 -2.94 16.19 7.22
N GLY A 65 -2.67 14.96 7.64
CA GLY A 65 -3.31 14.36 8.83
C GLY A 65 -4.83 14.26 8.70
N LEU A 66 -5.35 13.85 7.54
CA LEU A 66 -6.79 13.88 7.28
C LEU A 66 -7.54 12.65 7.79
N GLU A 67 -6.84 11.56 8.05
CA GLU A 67 -7.42 10.32 8.59
C GLU A 67 -7.09 10.16 10.07
N PRO A 68 -8.05 9.75 10.91
CA PRO A 68 -7.81 9.56 12.33
C PRO A 68 -6.70 8.53 12.59
N ASP A 69 -5.80 8.86 13.50
CA ASP A 69 -4.79 7.98 14.09
C ASP A 69 -3.71 7.42 13.15
N ILE A 70 -3.77 7.62 11.81
CA ILE A 70 -2.77 7.03 10.90
C ILE A 70 -1.35 7.52 11.18
N GLU A 71 -1.19 8.82 11.49
CA GLU A 71 0.10 9.39 11.85
C GLU A 71 0.61 8.77 13.16
N ARG A 72 -0.27 8.55 14.14
CA ARG A 72 0.08 7.93 15.41
C ARG A 72 0.53 6.48 15.20
N TYR A 73 -0.22 5.67 14.47
CA TYR A 73 0.15 4.28 14.20
C TYR A 73 1.47 4.18 13.43
N ALA A 74 1.67 5.00 12.41
CA ALA A 74 2.94 5.05 11.67
C ALA A 74 4.11 5.52 12.55
N THR A 75 3.88 6.47 13.46
CA THR A 75 4.91 7.01 14.37
C THR A 75 5.29 6.02 15.48
N GLU A 76 4.31 5.26 16.00
CA GLU A 76 4.50 4.30 17.08
C GLU A 76 4.91 2.90 16.59
N ALA A 77 4.98 2.67 15.30
CA ALA A 77 5.43 1.40 14.75
C ALA A 77 6.88 1.12 15.16
N GLU A 78 7.15 -0.11 15.58
CA GLU A 78 8.50 -0.59 15.91
C GLU A 78 9.22 -1.09 14.67
N VAL A 79 8.46 -1.59 13.68
CA VAL A 79 8.95 -1.99 12.36
C VAL A 79 8.21 -1.18 11.30
N LEU A 80 8.94 -0.40 10.53
CA LEU A 80 8.38 0.44 9.49
C LEU A 80 8.82 -0.04 8.11
N PHE A 81 7.84 -0.35 7.26
CA PHE A 81 8.07 -0.72 5.87
C PHE A 81 7.98 0.51 4.97
N LEU A 82 8.95 0.68 4.09
CA LEU A 82 8.99 1.80 3.15
C LEU A 82 9.06 1.29 1.71
N GLY A 83 8.36 1.96 0.82
CA GLY A 83 8.38 1.62 -0.60
C GLY A 83 7.17 2.12 -1.38
N SER A 84 7.02 1.62 -2.58
CA SER A 84 5.89 1.90 -3.46
C SER A 84 4.72 0.91 -3.28
N SER A 85 3.75 0.96 -4.17
CA SER A 85 2.65 -0.01 -4.24
C SER A 85 3.13 -1.47 -4.31
N ARG A 86 4.32 -1.74 -4.87
CA ARG A 86 4.88 -3.11 -4.90
C ARG A 86 5.16 -3.63 -3.50
N MET A 87 5.73 -2.80 -2.62
CA MET A 87 5.90 -3.13 -1.20
C MET A 87 4.54 -3.35 -0.53
N GLN A 88 3.59 -2.46 -0.78
CA GLN A 88 2.25 -2.58 -0.22
C GLN A 88 1.59 -3.92 -0.57
N PHE A 89 1.56 -4.29 -1.85
CA PHE A 89 0.94 -5.55 -2.26
C PHE A 89 1.73 -6.79 -1.81
N ALA A 90 3.06 -6.68 -1.67
CA ALA A 90 3.87 -7.79 -1.21
C ALA A 90 3.68 -8.10 0.28
N PHE A 91 3.40 -7.08 1.11
CA PHE A 91 3.29 -7.23 2.56
C PHE A 91 1.87 -7.04 3.11
N SER A 92 0.89 -6.61 2.31
CA SER A 92 -0.52 -6.59 2.72
C SER A 92 -1.12 -7.99 2.68
N SER A 93 -0.60 -8.88 3.52
CA SER A 93 -0.88 -10.31 3.57
C SER A 93 -1.29 -10.76 4.97
N GLN A 94 -2.01 -11.87 5.05
CA GLN A 94 -2.33 -12.49 6.32
C GLN A 94 -1.06 -13.00 7.02
N ALA A 95 -0.10 -13.53 6.26
CA ALA A 95 1.18 -13.98 6.80
C ALA A 95 1.95 -12.86 7.51
N THR A 96 1.87 -11.61 7.00
CA THR A 96 2.46 -10.45 7.67
C THR A 96 1.74 -10.16 8.99
N ASP A 97 0.41 -10.10 8.98
CA ASP A 97 -0.37 -9.85 10.20
C ASP A 97 -0.13 -10.92 11.27
N GLU A 98 -0.09 -12.20 10.88
CA GLU A 98 0.15 -13.34 11.79
C GLU A 98 1.55 -13.28 12.40
N TRP A 99 2.57 -12.99 11.59
CA TRP A 99 3.95 -12.92 12.07
C TRP A 99 4.14 -11.83 13.13
N PHE A 100 3.57 -10.64 12.91
CA PHE A 100 3.64 -9.52 13.85
C PHE A 100 2.70 -9.64 15.06
N SER A 101 1.79 -10.61 15.03
CA SER A 101 0.86 -10.86 16.13
C SER A 101 1.43 -11.78 17.22
N SER A 102 2.51 -12.53 16.95
CA SER A 102 3.02 -13.54 17.89
C SER A 102 4.56 -13.67 17.88
N PRO A 103 5.27 -13.05 18.85
CA PRO A 103 4.80 -12.08 19.85
C PRO A 103 4.36 -10.76 19.21
N PRO A 104 3.48 -10.00 19.86
CA PRO A 104 2.92 -8.79 19.26
C PRO A 104 3.99 -7.70 19.11
N VAL A 105 4.22 -7.28 17.88
CA VAL A 105 5.11 -6.18 17.48
C VAL A 105 4.33 -5.21 16.62
N ARG A 106 4.39 -3.92 16.94
CA ARG A 106 3.72 -2.91 16.13
C ARG A 106 4.49 -2.68 14.84
N TYR A 107 3.84 -2.87 13.72
CA TYR A 107 4.40 -2.58 12.40
C TYR A 107 3.51 -1.63 11.61
N TYR A 108 4.06 -0.99 10.60
CA TYR A 108 3.30 -0.17 9.67
C TYR A 108 3.86 -0.26 8.25
N LEU A 109 2.95 -0.44 7.27
CA LEU A 109 3.28 -0.43 5.86
C LEU A 109 3.11 1.00 5.32
N LEU A 110 4.20 1.75 5.21
CA LEU A 110 4.23 3.13 4.73
C LEU A 110 4.72 3.18 3.27
N GLY A 111 3.96 2.55 2.39
CA GLY A 111 4.16 2.63 0.95
C GLY A 111 2.99 3.32 0.26
N PHE A 112 3.23 3.86 -0.92
CA PHE A 112 2.26 4.65 -1.66
C PHE A 112 2.14 4.21 -3.11
N SER A 113 1.09 4.69 -3.80
CA SER A 113 0.87 4.48 -5.23
C SER A 113 1.86 5.26 -6.10
N SER A 114 1.71 5.16 -7.41
CA SER A 114 2.41 6.01 -8.38
C SER A 114 3.94 5.94 -8.37
N THR A 115 4.51 4.75 -8.09
CA THR A 115 5.98 4.55 -8.03
C THR A 115 6.69 5.47 -7.05
N GLU A 116 6.06 5.70 -5.88
CA GLU A 116 6.58 6.63 -4.90
C GLU A 116 7.95 6.21 -4.36
N ASN A 117 8.77 7.20 -4.07
CA ASN A 117 10.18 7.07 -3.73
C ASN A 117 10.60 8.03 -2.60
N ILE A 118 11.89 8.23 -2.42
CA ILE A 118 12.44 9.09 -1.37
C ILE A 118 12.02 10.56 -1.48
N THR A 119 11.65 11.05 -2.66
CA THR A 119 11.31 12.48 -2.85
C THR A 119 10.09 12.93 -2.05
N PHE A 120 9.12 12.03 -1.83
CA PHE A 120 7.99 12.24 -0.95
C PHE A 120 8.20 11.59 0.43
N THR A 121 8.78 10.37 0.45
CA THR A 121 8.89 9.61 1.71
C THR A 121 9.84 10.28 2.69
N ALA A 122 10.97 10.86 2.25
CA ALA A 122 11.90 11.53 3.16
C ALA A 122 11.30 12.76 3.85
N PRO A 123 10.66 13.73 3.15
CA PRO A 123 9.93 14.82 3.79
C PRO A 123 8.82 14.33 4.74
N LEU A 124 8.10 13.26 4.36
CA LEU A 124 7.05 12.69 5.20
C LEU A 124 7.63 12.12 6.50
N LEU A 125 8.73 11.38 6.46
CA LEU A 125 9.40 10.84 7.65
C LEU A 125 9.95 11.96 8.54
N ALA A 126 10.49 13.02 7.95
CA ALA A 126 10.95 14.20 8.69
C ALA A 126 9.81 14.89 9.44
N LYS A 127 8.59 14.87 8.87
CA LYS A 127 7.37 15.37 9.51
C LYS A 127 6.86 14.43 10.59
N LEU A 128 6.72 13.13 10.30
CA LEU A 128 6.15 12.13 11.21
C LEU A 128 7.08 11.81 12.39
N ARG A 129 8.39 11.79 12.16
CA ARG A 129 9.42 11.41 13.14
C ARG A 129 9.14 10.05 13.79
N PRO A 130 9.07 8.97 12.99
CA PRO A 130 8.73 7.64 13.50
C PRO A 130 9.75 7.15 14.53
N ARG A 131 9.27 6.35 15.50
CA ARG A 131 10.08 5.73 16.56
C ARG A 131 10.47 4.30 16.22
N ALA A 132 10.50 3.97 14.94
CA ALA A 132 10.81 2.64 14.48
C ALA A 132 12.23 2.21 14.90
N LYS A 133 12.35 0.96 15.28
CA LYS A 133 13.63 0.29 15.61
C LYS A 133 14.18 -0.46 14.41
N VAL A 134 13.33 -0.80 13.45
CA VAL A 134 13.67 -1.49 12.21
C VAL A 134 13.01 -0.79 11.03
N PHE A 135 13.77 -0.57 9.98
CA PHE A 135 13.24 -0.14 8.68
C PHE A 135 13.43 -1.26 7.66
N ILE A 136 12.35 -1.64 6.99
CA ILE A 136 12.36 -2.58 5.87
C ILE A 136 12.06 -1.78 4.61
N ILE A 137 13.03 -1.67 3.71
CA ILE A 137 12.94 -0.81 2.53
C ILE A 137 12.89 -1.67 1.27
N ASN A 138 11.79 -1.58 0.53
CA ASN A 138 11.70 -2.12 -0.81
C ASN A 138 12.38 -1.17 -1.78
N ILE A 139 13.60 -1.52 -2.21
CA ILE A 139 14.45 -0.60 -2.99
C ILE A 139 14.11 -0.56 -4.48
N ASP A 140 13.06 -1.23 -4.91
CA ASP A 140 12.60 -1.13 -6.29
C ASP A 140 12.17 0.31 -6.61
N ARG A 141 13.03 1.04 -7.31
CA ARG A 141 12.89 2.46 -7.62
C ARG A 141 12.83 3.41 -6.41
N PHE A 142 12.98 2.92 -5.19
CA PHE A 142 12.79 3.74 -3.99
C PHE A 142 13.83 4.87 -3.84
N PHE A 143 15.06 4.62 -4.25
CA PHE A 143 16.14 5.61 -4.19
C PHE A 143 16.26 6.46 -5.46
N GLU A 144 15.30 6.41 -6.37
CA GLU A 144 15.24 7.34 -7.50
C GLU A 144 14.84 8.74 -7.01
N ASP A 145 15.23 9.78 -7.76
CA ASP A 145 14.97 11.20 -7.46
C ASP A 145 13.92 11.83 -8.39
N GLU A 146 13.27 11.02 -9.22
CA GLU A 146 12.16 11.46 -10.05
C GLU A 146 10.89 11.60 -9.20
N GLU A 147 10.42 12.85 -9.02
CA GLU A 147 9.21 13.12 -8.25
C GLU A 147 7.98 12.51 -8.93
N SER A 148 7.15 11.81 -8.17
CA SER A 148 5.83 11.42 -8.64
C SER A 148 4.93 12.65 -8.82
N ASP A 149 4.00 12.61 -9.80
CA ASP A 149 3.06 13.72 -10.00
C ASP A 149 2.22 14.00 -8.74
N VAL A 150 1.87 12.95 -8.00
CA VAL A 150 1.09 13.08 -6.76
C VAL A 150 1.92 13.71 -5.65
N GLY A 151 3.14 13.22 -5.42
CA GLY A 151 4.07 13.77 -4.43
C GLY A 151 4.40 15.23 -4.73
N LYS A 152 4.71 15.54 -5.99
CA LYS A 152 4.97 16.91 -6.44
C LYS A 152 3.79 17.84 -6.20
N ALA A 153 2.57 17.42 -6.54
CA ALA A 153 1.37 18.21 -6.31
C ALA A 153 1.21 18.54 -4.81
N ILE A 154 1.33 17.53 -3.94
CA ILE A 154 1.18 17.69 -2.49
C ILE A 154 2.22 18.62 -1.89
N LEU A 155 3.45 18.52 -2.35
CA LEU A 155 4.55 19.33 -1.80
C LEU A 155 4.54 20.79 -2.31
N ARG A 156 3.91 21.09 -3.45
CA ARG A 156 4.06 22.37 -4.14
C ARG A 156 2.78 23.13 -4.45
N GLU A 157 1.61 22.45 -4.57
CA GLU A 157 0.36 23.11 -4.95
C GLU A 157 -0.45 23.56 -3.73
N SER A 158 -0.89 24.80 -3.72
CA SER A 158 -1.59 25.41 -2.57
C SER A 158 -3.04 24.93 -2.38
N ASP A 159 -3.68 24.43 -3.42
CA ASP A 159 -5.10 24.01 -3.40
C ASP A 159 -5.32 22.54 -3.07
N VAL A 160 -4.24 21.74 -3.00
CA VAL A 160 -4.32 20.29 -2.73
C VAL A 160 -4.99 19.98 -1.40
N LEU A 161 -4.70 20.76 -0.36
CA LEU A 161 -5.35 20.58 0.94
C LEU A 161 -6.88 20.73 0.85
N ALA A 162 -7.36 21.73 0.11
CA ALA A 162 -8.80 21.95 -0.05
C ALA A 162 -9.46 20.78 -0.79
N ARG A 163 -8.87 20.35 -1.91
CA ARG A 163 -9.33 19.19 -2.69
C ARG A 163 -9.31 17.90 -1.85
N SER A 164 -8.32 17.73 -1.01
CA SER A 164 -8.18 16.54 -0.17
C SER A 164 -9.19 16.51 0.97
N LYS A 165 -9.49 17.67 1.58
CA LYS A 165 -10.59 17.82 2.54
C LYS A 165 -11.95 17.52 1.91
N GLU A 166 -12.15 17.94 0.66
CA GLU A 166 -13.36 17.60 -0.09
C GLU A 166 -13.47 16.09 -0.32
N LYS A 167 -12.39 15.41 -0.73
CA LYS A 167 -12.38 13.95 -0.85
C LYS A 167 -12.72 13.27 0.49
N ARG A 168 -12.16 13.76 1.59
CA ARG A 168 -12.47 13.24 2.93
C ARG A 168 -13.94 13.41 3.29
N PHE A 169 -14.50 14.58 3.03
CA PHE A 169 -15.93 14.84 3.24
C PHE A 169 -16.80 13.87 2.46
N TRP A 170 -16.50 13.65 1.18
CA TRP A 170 -17.24 12.71 0.36
C TRP A 170 -17.08 11.25 0.81
N GLN A 171 -15.94 10.84 1.36
CA GLN A 171 -15.78 9.49 1.95
C GLN A 171 -16.74 9.26 3.11
N VAL A 172 -16.88 10.23 4.01
CA VAL A 172 -17.79 10.13 5.17
C VAL A 172 -19.25 9.94 4.74
N LEU A 173 -19.64 10.49 3.60
CA LEU A 173 -20.98 10.32 3.03
C LEU A 173 -21.12 9.04 2.19
N HIS A 174 -20.06 8.65 1.50
CA HIS A 174 -20.06 7.51 0.58
C HIS A 174 -20.32 6.18 1.30
N GLU A 175 -19.64 5.92 2.41
CA GLU A 175 -19.79 4.69 3.18
C GLU A 175 -21.26 4.42 3.56
N PRO A 176 -21.96 5.29 4.31
CA PRO A 176 -23.34 5.03 4.71
C PRO A 176 -24.31 5.05 3.52
N ALA A 177 -24.08 5.91 2.53
CA ALA A 177 -24.94 5.96 1.34
C ALA A 177 -24.89 4.66 0.55
N CYS A 178 -23.72 4.11 0.32
CA CYS A 178 -23.54 2.88 -0.43
C CYS A 178 -23.92 1.62 0.36
N THR A 179 -23.78 1.65 1.68
CA THR A 179 -24.27 0.57 2.55
C THR A 179 -25.80 0.51 2.53
N THR A 180 -26.46 1.68 2.54
CA THR A 180 -27.92 1.75 2.53
C THR A 180 -28.51 1.52 1.13
N LEU A 181 -27.86 2.05 0.10
CA LEU A 181 -28.31 2.00 -1.29
C LEU A 181 -27.15 1.53 -2.21
N PRO A 182 -26.81 0.23 -2.20
CA PRO A 182 -25.68 -0.29 -2.97
C PRO A 182 -25.76 -0.01 -4.49
N MET A 183 -26.96 0.20 -5.01
CA MET A 183 -27.18 0.54 -6.41
C MET A 183 -26.57 1.89 -6.82
N LEU A 184 -26.32 2.79 -5.88
CA LEU A 184 -25.70 4.10 -6.16
C LEU A 184 -24.22 3.98 -6.41
N CYS A 185 -23.58 2.89 -5.98
CA CYS A 185 -22.13 2.76 -5.99
C CYS A 185 -21.64 1.82 -7.08
N GLY A 186 -20.52 2.18 -7.64
CA GLY A 186 -19.84 1.43 -8.68
C GLY A 186 -18.96 0.32 -8.11
N ASN A 187 -18.09 -0.21 -8.97
CA ASN A 187 -17.13 -1.25 -8.62
C ASN A 187 -15.79 -1.00 -9.32
N SER A 188 -15.33 0.24 -9.32
CA SER A 188 -14.04 0.61 -9.88
C SER A 188 -12.90 0.10 -9.00
N VAL A 189 -11.75 -0.19 -9.63
CA VAL A 189 -10.55 -0.62 -8.90
C VAL A 189 -10.21 0.39 -7.81
N SER A 190 -10.13 -0.10 -6.59
CA SER A 190 -9.93 0.73 -5.40
C SER A 190 -9.03 0.06 -4.38
N PHE A 191 -8.22 0.86 -3.71
CA PHE A 191 -7.39 0.43 -2.60
C PHE A 191 -7.92 1.06 -1.32
N PHE A 192 -8.18 0.22 -0.33
CA PHE A 192 -8.53 0.63 1.02
C PHE A 192 -7.33 0.37 1.92
N ARG A 193 -6.98 1.34 2.75
CA ARG A 193 -5.87 1.21 3.71
C ARG A 193 -6.40 0.98 5.12
N THR A 194 -5.84 -0.01 5.81
CA THR A 194 -6.04 -0.23 7.23
C THR A 194 -5.35 0.87 8.02
N ARG A 195 -6.05 1.55 8.94
CA ARG A 195 -5.44 2.63 9.72
C ARG A 195 -4.33 2.15 10.65
N GLU A 196 -4.49 0.98 11.26
CA GLU A 196 -3.59 0.44 12.27
C GLU A 196 -2.27 -0.09 11.71
N THR A 197 -2.31 -0.78 10.58
CA THR A 197 -1.13 -1.45 10.01
C THR A 197 -0.66 -0.88 8.68
N GLY A 198 -1.44 0.00 8.09
CA GLY A 198 -1.16 0.54 6.77
C GLY A 198 -1.39 -0.46 5.62
N ALA A 199 -1.83 -1.69 5.90
CA ALA A 199 -2.06 -2.71 4.88
C ALA A 199 -3.14 -2.30 3.89
N TRP A 200 -2.96 -2.67 2.61
CA TRP A 200 -3.92 -2.38 1.55
C TRP A 200 -4.85 -3.56 1.27
N GLN A 201 -6.10 -3.24 1.04
CA GLN A 201 -7.12 -4.16 0.52
C GLN A 201 -7.55 -3.69 -0.88
N LEU A 202 -7.37 -4.55 -1.88
CA LEU A 202 -7.85 -4.32 -3.24
C LEU A 202 -9.33 -4.70 -3.35
N LYS A 203 -10.14 -3.79 -3.91
CA LYS A 203 -11.56 -3.96 -4.19
C LYS A 203 -11.89 -3.52 -5.62
N GLY A 204 -13.04 -3.94 -6.11
CA GLY A 204 -13.51 -3.57 -7.45
C GLY A 204 -12.71 -4.19 -8.59
N PHE A 205 -11.79 -5.07 -8.31
CA PHE A 205 -10.94 -5.71 -9.29
C PHE A 205 -11.73 -6.82 -9.99
N ARG A 206 -12.01 -6.65 -11.26
CA ARG A 206 -12.33 -7.79 -12.12
C ARG A 206 -11.00 -8.47 -12.43
N LEU A 207 -10.87 -9.76 -12.12
CA LEU A 207 -9.70 -10.57 -12.45
C LEU A 207 -9.19 -10.16 -13.84
N TRP A 208 -8.05 -9.51 -13.88
CA TRP A 208 -7.42 -9.17 -15.15
C TRP A 208 -7.01 -10.51 -15.79
N GLU A 209 -7.40 -10.71 -17.01
CA GLU A 209 -6.87 -11.76 -17.87
C GLU A 209 -5.41 -11.42 -18.15
N GLY A 210 -4.51 -11.72 -17.23
CA GLY A 210 -3.14 -11.26 -17.36
C GLY A 210 -2.21 -11.56 -16.21
N ALA A 211 -2.50 -12.60 -15.41
CA ALA A 211 -1.50 -13.12 -14.48
C ALA A 211 -0.18 -13.34 -15.20
N LYS A 212 0.88 -12.64 -14.79
CA LYS A 212 2.21 -12.78 -15.38
C LYS A 212 3.13 -13.41 -14.36
N ALA A 213 3.92 -14.39 -14.82
CA ALA A 213 4.96 -14.96 -14.01
C ALA A 213 5.97 -13.88 -13.61
N VAL A 214 6.47 -13.98 -12.37
CA VAL A 214 7.60 -13.19 -11.92
C VAL A 214 8.85 -13.59 -12.68
N ALA A 215 9.61 -12.61 -13.14
CA ALA A 215 10.86 -12.81 -13.85
C ALA A 215 11.88 -11.74 -13.43
N ASP A 216 13.15 -12.06 -13.55
CA ASP A 216 14.21 -11.08 -13.37
C ASP A 216 14.40 -10.27 -14.66
N ALA A 217 14.58 -8.97 -14.53
CA ALA A 217 14.98 -8.12 -15.65
C ALA A 217 16.42 -8.44 -16.07
N PRO A 218 16.75 -8.33 -17.37
CA PRO A 218 18.15 -8.39 -17.78
C PRO A 218 18.95 -7.28 -17.09
N PRO A 219 20.25 -7.50 -16.82
CA PRO A 219 21.11 -6.45 -16.27
C PRO A 219 21.04 -5.20 -17.17
N SER A 220 20.91 -4.04 -16.58
CA SER A 220 20.95 -2.79 -17.33
C SER A 220 22.40 -2.31 -17.45
N ASP A 221 22.78 -1.82 -18.64
CA ASP A 221 24.11 -1.28 -18.94
C ASP A 221 24.32 0.14 -18.33
N THR A 222 23.40 0.61 -17.49
CA THR A 222 23.43 1.97 -17.00
C THR A 222 24.02 2.03 -15.59
N ASP A 223 25.01 2.89 -15.38
CA ASP A 223 25.63 3.20 -14.08
C ASP A 223 24.69 3.99 -13.12
N ARG A 224 23.39 4.04 -13.42
CA ARG A 224 22.42 4.78 -12.60
C ARG A 224 22.35 4.29 -11.16
N TRP A 225 22.64 3.01 -10.93
CA TRP A 225 22.66 2.45 -9.58
C TRP A 225 23.66 3.14 -8.65
N THR A 226 24.77 3.70 -9.16
CA THR A 226 25.74 4.47 -8.36
C THR A 226 25.11 5.75 -7.83
N HIS A 227 24.36 6.46 -8.66
CA HIS A 227 23.61 7.64 -8.26
C HIS A 227 22.54 7.29 -7.22
N TYR A 228 21.79 6.23 -7.46
CA TYR A 228 20.75 5.76 -6.51
C TYR A 228 21.33 5.28 -5.19
N ALA A 229 22.50 4.65 -5.21
CA ALA A 229 23.22 4.30 -3.98
C ALA A 229 23.65 5.54 -3.19
N ALA A 230 24.11 6.60 -3.85
CA ALA A 230 24.47 7.86 -3.19
C ALA A 230 23.23 8.53 -2.54
N LEU A 231 22.09 8.55 -3.23
CA LEU A 231 20.82 9.03 -2.66
C LEU A 231 20.34 8.15 -1.50
N GLY A 232 20.49 6.83 -1.64
CA GLY A 232 20.20 5.86 -0.58
C GLY A 232 21.05 6.10 0.67
N GLU A 233 22.35 6.36 0.50
CA GLU A 233 23.26 6.70 1.60
C GLU A 233 22.82 7.96 2.33
N GLN A 234 22.49 9.01 1.58
CA GLN A 234 21.97 10.25 2.16
C GLN A 234 20.69 10.02 2.94
N PHE A 235 19.75 9.22 2.39
CA PHE A 235 18.49 8.90 3.06
C PHE A 235 18.71 8.08 4.33
N ILE A 236 19.48 7.00 4.25
CA ILE A 236 19.72 6.08 5.37
C ILE A 236 20.46 6.78 6.51
N SER A 237 21.40 7.69 6.21
CA SER A 237 22.13 8.45 7.23
C SER A 237 21.24 9.38 8.07
N GLN A 238 20.05 9.71 7.57
CA GLN A 238 19.06 10.55 8.28
C GLN A 238 18.12 9.70 9.18
N LEU A 239 18.11 8.38 9.05
CA LEU A 239 17.27 7.53 9.89
C LEU A 239 17.83 7.46 11.31
N PRO A 240 16.99 7.63 12.35
CA PRO A 240 17.43 7.72 13.74
C PRO A 240 17.69 6.34 14.39
N ILE A 241 18.28 5.41 13.63
CA ILE A 241 18.54 4.03 14.07
C ILE A 241 19.93 3.55 13.69
N ASN A 242 20.35 2.44 14.28
CA ASN A 242 21.56 1.75 13.83
C ASN A 242 21.36 1.26 12.39
N ARG A 243 22.35 1.51 11.52
CA ARG A 243 22.34 1.07 10.12
C ARG A 243 22.08 -0.43 9.97
N HIS A 244 22.58 -1.24 10.91
CA HIS A 244 22.32 -2.68 10.97
C HIS A 244 20.84 -3.05 11.04
N CYS A 245 20.00 -2.14 11.50
CA CYS A 245 18.55 -2.32 11.60
C CYS A 245 17.78 -1.79 10.37
N VAL A 246 18.49 -1.46 9.30
CA VAL A 246 17.92 -1.19 7.97
C VAL A 246 18.07 -2.44 7.12
N LEU A 247 16.95 -3.03 6.71
CA LEU A 247 16.89 -4.22 5.85
C LEU A 247 16.40 -3.81 4.46
N LEU A 248 17.11 -4.22 3.44
CA LEU A 248 16.70 -3.96 2.06
C LEU A 248 16.05 -5.20 1.47
N THR A 249 15.05 -4.98 0.64
CA THR A 249 14.42 -6.03 -0.14
C THR A 249 13.98 -5.51 -1.51
N ILE A 250 13.58 -6.40 -2.40
CA ILE A 250 12.93 -6.06 -3.66
C ILE A 250 11.76 -6.99 -3.89
N ALA A 251 10.55 -6.43 -3.90
CA ALA A 251 9.33 -7.17 -4.17
C ALA A 251 9.33 -7.69 -5.62
N PRO A 252 9.11 -9.00 -5.82
CA PRO A 252 9.15 -9.59 -7.16
C PRO A 252 8.05 -9.06 -8.09
N ASN A 253 8.39 -8.89 -9.36
CA ASN A 253 7.46 -8.53 -10.42
C ASN A 253 7.91 -9.18 -11.75
N ASN A 254 7.24 -8.91 -12.87
CA ASN A 254 7.58 -9.52 -14.16
C ASN A 254 8.87 -9.00 -14.81
N ALA A 255 9.53 -8.05 -14.16
CA ALA A 255 10.82 -7.48 -14.60
C ALA A 255 11.61 -6.99 -13.38
N THR A 256 11.84 -7.88 -12.40
CA THR A 256 12.51 -7.56 -11.15
C THR A 256 13.99 -7.23 -11.39
N LYS A 257 14.44 -6.05 -11.00
CA LYS A 257 15.81 -5.58 -11.19
C LYS A 257 16.76 -6.06 -10.08
N LYS A 258 16.86 -7.37 -9.89
CA LYS A 258 17.68 -7.96 -8.80
C LYS A 258 19.15 -7.57 -8.85
N ALA A 259 19.75 -7.53 -10.05
CA ALA A 259 21.16 -7.17 -10.21
C ALA A 259 21.42 -5.73 -9.76
N GLU A 260 20.55 -4.78 -10.15
CA GLU A 260 20.62 -3.39 -9.74
C GLU A 260 20.41 -3.25 -8.22
N ALA A 261 19.41 -3.95 -7.67
CA ALA A 261 19.15 -3.97 -6.23
C ALA A 261 20.35 -4.52 -5.43
N ALA A 262 21.00 -5.59 -5.92
CA ALA A 262 22.20 -6.14 -5.29
C ALA A 262 23.40 -5.19 -5.35
N ALA A 263 23.58 -4.47 -6.46
CA ALA A 263 24.64 -3.47 -6.61
C ALA A 263 24.43 -2.29 -5.63
N ILE A 264 23.19 -1.78 -5.53
CA ILE A 264 22.83 -0.71 -4.58
C ILE A 264 23.06 -1.17 -3.14
N ALA A 265 22.56 -2.35 -2.76
CA ALA A 265 22.72 -2.90 -1.40
C ALA A 265 24.20 -3.06 -1.04
N SER A 266 25.02 -3.60 -1.97
CA SER A 266 26.45 -3.74 -1.79
C SER A 266 27.15 -2.39 -1.60
N ALA A 267 26.82 -1.39 -2.40
CA ALA A 267 27.37 -0.05 -2.28
C ALA A 267 26.99 0.63 -0.95
N LEU A 268 25.79 0.35 -0.45
CA LEU A 268 25.32 0.80 0.85
C LEU A 268 25.84 -0.02 2.03
N ASN A 269 26.56 -1.11 1.79
CA ASN A 269 26.99 -2.08 2.82
C ASN A 269 25.82 -2.54 3.71
N LEU A 270 24.70 -2.93 3.07
CA LEU A 270 23.48 -3.42 3.70
C LEU A 270 23.06 -4.76 3.09
N ASP A 271 22.38 -5.57 3.89
CA ASP A 271 21.86 -6.86 3.45
C ASP A 271 20.65 -6.68 2.54
N LEU A 272 20.68 -7.31 1.35
CA LEU A 272 19.52 -7.46 0.49
C LEU A 272 18.86 -8.81 0.73
N LEU A 273 17.70 -8.82 1.35
CA LEU A 273 16.94 -10.03 1.66
C LEU A 273 15.90 -10.29 0.56
N VAL A 274 16.10 -11.34 -0.21
CA VAL A 274 15.20 -11.74 -1.29
C VAL A 274 14.98 -13.25 -1.21
N PRO A 275 13.83 -13.72 -0.73
CA PRO A 275 13.52 -15.15 -0.67
C PRO A 275 13.65 -15.84 -2.02
N PRO A 276 14.32 -16.99 -2.15
CA PRO A 276 14.53 -17.68 -3.42
C PRO A 276 13.31 -18.51 -3.84
N LEU A 277 12.13 -17.88 -3.90
CA LEU A 277 10.88 -18.55 -4.25
C LEU A 277 10.68 -18.64 -5.76
N LYS A 278 10.09 -19.76 -6.20
CA LYS A 278 9.69 -20.01 -7.59
C LYS A 278 8.17 -20.04 -7.71
N GLY A 279 7.69 -19.79 -8.93
CA GLY A 279 6.27 -19.89 -9.27
C GLY A 279 5.40 -18.80 -8.64
N LEU A 280 5.99 -17.63 -8.35
CA LEU A 280 5.23 -16.44 -7.98
C LEU A 280 4.59 -15.83 -9.22
N GLN A 281 3.43 -15.21 -9.02
CA GLN A 281 2.64 -14.57 -10.05
C GLN A 281 2.26 -13.15 -9.64
N THR A 282 2.05 -12.32 -10.64
CA THR A 282 1.52 -10.97 -10.48
C THR A 282 0.13 -10.90 -11.11
N PHE A 283 -0.76 -10.08 -10.60
CA PHE A 283 -2.08 -9.91 -11.19
C PHE A 283 -2.10 -8.92 -12.38
N ASP A 284 -1.10 -8.05 -12.49
CA ASP A 284 -1.01 -7.02 -13.53
C ASP A 284 0.38 -6.88 -14.17
N GLY A 285 1.32 -7.75 -13.81
CA GLY A 285 2.72 -7.71 -14.21
C GLY A 285 3.62 -6.92 -13.25
N SER A 286 3.05 -6.10 -12.36
CA SER A 286 3.80 -5.25 -11.42
C SER A 286 3.65 -5.68 -9.97
N HIS A 287 2.47 -6.17 -9.59
CA HIS A 287 2.12 -6.45 -8.20
C HIS A 287 1.84 -7.93 -8.00
N LEU A 288 2.37 -8.51 -6.94
CA LEU A 288 2.11 -9.91 -6.59
C LEU A 288 0.60 -10.15 -6.42
N ASP A 289 0.12 -11.28 -6.92
CA ASP A 289 -1.21 -11.75 -6.59
C ASP A 289 -1.25 -12.21 -5.12
N ARG A 290 -2.45 -12.35 -4.55
CA ARG A 290 -2.61 -12.64 -3.14
C ARG A 290 -1.88 -13.93 -2.70
N PRO A 291 -2.01 -15.08 -3.39
CA PRO A 291 -1.28 -16.30 -3.00
C PRO A 291 0.24 -16.12 -3.05
N SER A 292 0.76 -15.37 -4.03
CA SER A 292 2.19 -15.11 -4.15
C SER A 292 2.68 -14.15 -3.07
N ALA A 293 1.89 -13.13 -2.72
CA ALA A 293 2.19 -12.20 -1.63
C ALA A 293 2.26 -12.92 -0.27
N GLU A 294 1.32 -13.82 0.02
CA GLU A 294 1.33 -14.64 1.25
C GLU A 294 2.62 -15.46 1.35
N ARG A 295 2.95 -16.20 0.31
CA ARG A 295 4.16 -17.04 0.28
C ARG A 295 5.44 -16.20 0.38
N TRP A 296 5.47 -15.07 -0.29
CA TRP A 296 6.66 -14.23 -0.35
C TRP A 296 6.89 -13.48 0.96
N SER A 297 5.85 -12.87 1.54
CA SER A 297 5.96 -12.17 2.81
C SER A 297 6.31 -13.12 3.96
N GLN A 298 5.72 -14.32 4.00
CA GLN A 298 6.09 -15.35 4.98
C GLN A 298 7.58 -15.67 4.88
N ALA A 299 8.07 -16.06 3.71
CA ALA A 299 9.46 -16.43 3.52
C ALA A 299 10.44 -15.27 3.77
N PHE A 300 10.04 -14.03 3.45
CA PHE A 300 10.82 -12.85 3.77
C PHE A 300 10.94 -12.64 5.29
N LEU A 301 9.83 -12.72 6.01
CA LEU A 301 9.80 -12.50 7.45
C LEU A 301 10.56 -13.59 8.20
N GLU A 302 10.46 -14.86 7.76
CA GLU A 302 11.27 -15.96 8.28
C GLU A 302 12.78 -15.71 8.08
N MET A 303 13.18 -15.21 6.90
CA MET A 303 14.57 -14.86 6.59
C MET A 303 15.08 -13.67 7.41
N ALA A 304 14.22 -12.66 7.61
CA ALA A 304 14.55 -11.43 8.31
C ALA A 304 14.42 -11.52 9.84
N GLU A 305 13.75 -12.57 10.36
CA GLU A 305 13.44 -12.73 11.78
C GLU A 305 14.63 -12.53 12.73
N PRO A 306 15.79 -13.17 12.52
CA PRO A 306 16.92 -13.03 13.46
C PRO A 306 17.32 -11.55 13.60
N ARG A 307 17.37 -10.83 12.50
CA ARG A 307 17.76 -9.42 12.49
C ARG A 307 16.67 -8.51 13.07
N ILE A 308 15.41 -8.75 12.75
CA ILE A 308 14.29 -7.98 13.32
C ILE A 308 14.28 -8.15 14.84
N ARG A 309 14.38 -9.39 15.36
CA ARG A 309 14.38 -9.69 16.79
C ARG A 309 15.58 -9.05 17.52
N GLU A 310 16.76 -9.12 16.94
CA GLU A 310 17.96 -8.45 17.46
C GLU A 310 17.72 -6.93 17.60
N CYS A 311 17.22 -6.28 16.58
CA CYS A 311 16.97 -4.84 16.55
C CYS A 311 15.82 -4.40 17.46
N LEU A 312 14.86 -5.27 17.72
CA LEU A 312 13.81 -5.02 18.71
C LEU A 312 14.32 -5.12 20.16
N GLY A 313 15.52 -5.67 20.37
CA GLY A 313 16.10 -5.90 21.71
C GLY A 313 15.66 -7.24 22.34
N GLU A 314 15.14 -8.16 21.53
CA GLU A 314 14.68 -9.49 21.96
C GLU A 314 15.84 -10.51 21.94
N THR A 315 17.06 -10.10 22.29
CA THR A 315 18.20 -11.00 22.36
C THR A 315 18.03 -11.98 23.53
N GLY A 316 17.67 -13.22 23.23
CA GLY A 316 17.84 -14.34 24.16
C GLY A 316 16.61 -15.13 24.57
N ALA A 317 15.68 -15.45 23.68
CA ALA A 317 14.72 -16.52 23.98
C ALA A 317 14.36 -17.28 22.69
N SER A 318 14.98 -18.44 22.56
CA SER A 318 14.57 -19.59 21.77
C SER A 318 15.60 -20.13 20.79
N SER A 319 16.72 -20.61 21.29
CA SER A 319 17.19 -21.90 20.77
C SER A 319 16.27 -22.97 21.37
N ARG A 320 15.18 -23.33 20.74
CA ARG A 320 14.52 -24.61 20.99
C ARG A 320 15.54 -25.69 20.67
N PRO A 321 15.91 -26.58 21.64
CA PRO A 321 16.73 -27.72 21.32
C PRO A 321 15.95 -28.58 20.32
N MET A 322 16.57 -28.87 19.19
CA MET A 322 16.12 -29.89 18.25
C MET A 322 16.54 -31.25 18.77
N ASP A 323 16.06 -31.63 19.96
CA ASP A 323 16.20 -32.96 20.55
C ASP A 323 14.84 -33.35 21.11
N GLU A 324 14.06 -34.05 20.30
CA GLU A 324 13.08 -35.08 20.69
C GLU A 324 12.21 -35.49 19.47
N LEU A 325 12.89 -36.04 18.44
CA LEU A 325 12.19 -36.88 17.45
C LEU A 325 13.13 -38.03 17.04
N SER A 326 13.59 -38.77 18.04
CA SER A 326 14.11 -40.14 17.84
C SER A 326 13.68 -40.95 19.08
N HIS A 327 12.62 -41.71 18.91
CA HIS A 327 12.17 -42.89 19.64
C HIS A 327 10.64 -42.87 19.80
N SER A 328 9.95 -43.41 18.81
CA SER A 328 8.83 -44.38 19.01
C SER A 328 8.41 -44.91 17.64
#